data_fbb93d3e10d046cc852024d2eb1fc00a
#
_entry.id   fbb93d3e10d046cc852024d2eb1fc00a
#
_cell.length_a   1.000
_cell.length_b   1.000
_cell.length_c   1.000
_cell.angle_alpha   90.00
_cell.angle_beta   90.00
_cell.angle_gamma   90.00
#
_symmetry.space_group_name_H-M   'P 1'
#
loop_
_entity.id
_entity.type
_entity.pdbx_description
1 polymer ?
#
loop_
_entity_poly.entity_id
_entity_poly.type
_entity_poly.pdbx_seq_one_letter_code
_entity_poly.pdbx_strand_id
1 'polypeptide(L)'
;MHSVSTIDAAAATTPEVYKAHSTGFRRATYVDRAMGSVHMGVGVCFLDANGAVQQHVHSFEESFYVLEGTVTVEIDRKSSALGPGNFGLIPTGTRHAFRNHSERPARWLEMQAPQPRPAGYGRDTFFVDEVGATDGDRKGRLGFFDESQLPQPGGASQMEGFNPTTGVAIKMFVDRSFGAIHQSLFLIQYMPGAKIDPHDHTFEESYLIVSGKVRAVVDGKSYELGAGDVVWTGVGCIHSFEGIGEEPVRWIETQAPLPPAKEVFRFERDWAQFR
;
A
#
# COMPACT_ATOMS: atom_id res chain seq x y z
N MET A 1 14.05 -11.14 -6.90
CA MET A 1 13.20 -10.71 -8.06
C MET A 1 12.54 -9.39 -7.71
N HIS A 2 12.47 -8.43 -8.65
CA HIS A 2 11.88 -7.11 -8.42
C HIS A 2 11.27 -6.54 -9.71
N SER A 3 10.47 -5.50 -9.57
CA SER A 3 9.98 -4.67 -10.68
C SER A 3 10.07 -3.19 -10.31
N VAL A 4 10.23 -2.35 -11.33
CA VAL A 4 10.18 -0.88 -11.22
C VAL A 4 9.26 -0.37 -12.33
N SER A 5 8.33 0.49 -11.98
CA SER A 5 7.35 1.08 -12.89
C SER A 5 6.97 2.49 -12.43
N THR A 6 6.23 3.21 -13.26
CA THR A 6 5.71 4.54 -12.91
C THR A 6 4.18 4.52 -13.03
N ILE A 7 3.48 5.24 -12.16
CA ILE A 7 2.01 5.35 -12.24
C ILE A 7 1.62 5.94 -13.60
N ASP A 8 0.86 5.17 -14.35
CA ASP A 8 0.25 5.59 -15.63
C ASP A 8 -1.27 5.45 -15.54
N ALA A 9 -1.96 6.58 -15.43
CA ALA A 9 -3.41 6.61 -15.39
C ALA A 9 -4.05 6.13 -16.72
N ALA A 10 -3.32 6.21 -17.85
CA ALA A 10 -3.81 5.73 -19.14
C ALA A 10 -3.79 4.20 -19.23
N ALA A 11 -2.93 3.53 -18.46
CA ALA A 11 -2.89 2.07 -18.35
C ALA A 11 -3.99 1.50 -17.44
N ALA A 12 -4.71 2.36 -16.69
CA ALA A 12 -5.77 1.90 -15.80
C ALA A 12 -6.99 1.42 -16.59
N THR A 13 -7.46 0.23 -16.24
CA THR A 13 -8.65 -0.41 -16.85
C THR A 13 -9.64 -0.82 -15.78
N THR A 14 -10.91 -0.98 -16.15
CA THR A 14 -11.90 -1.58 -15.24
C THR A 14 -11.70 -3.09 -15.22
N PRO A 15 -11.31 -3.68 -14.07
CA PRO A 15 -11.16 -5.13 -13.97
C PRO A 15 -12.49 -5.83 -14.28
N GLU A 16 -12.43 -7.00 -14.93
CA GLU A 16 -13.62 -7.68 -15.47
C GLU A 16 -14.74 -7.85 -14.46
N VAL A 17 -14.40 -8.23 -13.23
CA VAL A 17 -15.35 -8.47 -12.14
C VAL A 17 -16.11 -7.21 -11.74
N TYR A 18 -15.57 -6.02 -11.98
CA TYR A 18 -16.18 -4.72 -11.64
C TYR A 18 -17.00 -4.10 -12.76
N LYS A 19 -16.90 -4.58 -14.01
CA LYS A 19 -17.53 -3.94 -15.18
C LYS A 19 -19.04 -3.77 -15.04
N ALA A 20 -19.75 -4.77 -14.52
CA ALA A 20 -21.20 -4.70 -14.32
C ALA A 20 -21.60 -4.04 -12.99
N HIS A 21 -20.64 -3.69 -12.13
CA HIS A 21 -20.84 -3.31 -10.74
C HIS A 21 -20.15 -2.02 -10.35
N SER A 22 -19.66 -1.27 -11.33
CA SER A 22 -19.02 0.01 -11.09
C SER A 22 -19.32 1.01 -12.20
N THR A 23 -19.20 2.29 -11.87
CA THR A 23 -19.28 3.39 -12.81
C THR A 23 -18.05 4.27 -12.60
N GLY A 24 -17.29 4.56 -13.67
CA GLY A 24 -16.11 5.41 -13.61
C GLY A 24 -14.95 4.85 -12.79
N PHE A 25 -14.94 3.55 -12.49
CA PHE A 25 -13.88 2.89 -11.75
C PHE A 25 -12.86 2.26 -12.69
N ARG A 26 -11.59 2.51 -12.42
CA ARG A 26 -10.45 1.90 -13.12
C ARG A 26 -9.33 1.61 -12.11
N ARG A 27 -8.51 0.61 -12.40
CA ARG A 27 -7.34 0.21 -11.61
C ARG A 27 -6.14 -0.01 -12.52
N ALA A 28 -5.02 0.61 -12.18
CA ALA A 28 -3.72 0.28 -12.74
C ALA A 28 -3.00 -0.66 -11.76
N THR A 29 -2.64 -1.85 -12.22
CA THR A 29 -1.96 -2.87 -11.40
C THR A 29 -0.46 -2.74 -11.57
N TYR A 30 0.27 -2.67 -10.46
CA TYR A 30 1.74 -2.53 -10.41
C TYR A 30 2.42 -3.74 -9.81
N VAL A 31 1.70 -4.52 -8.99
CA VAL A 31 2.20 -5.78 -8.42
C VAL A 31 1.12 -6.83 -8.53
N ASP A 32 1.43 -7.94 -9.18
CA ASP A 32 0.55 -9.09 -9.30
C ASP A 32 1.35 -10.38 -9.56
N ARG A 33 0.62 -11.46 -9.76
CA ARG A 33 1.18 -12.77 -10.06
C ARG A 33 1.95 -12.81 -11.39
N ALA A 34 1.57 -12.02 -12.38
CA ALA A 34 2.27 -11.97 -13.65
C ALA A 34 3.69 -11.40 -13.52
N MET A 35 3.90 -10.55 -12.53
CA MET A 35 5.22 -10.01 -12.17
C MET A 35 6.02 -10.95 -11.25
N GLY A 36 5.41 -12.02 -10.74
CA GLY A 36 6.05 -13.00 -9.87
C GLY A 36 5.72 -12.82 -8.37
N SER A 37 4.88 -11.85 -8.00
CA SER A 37 4.37 -11.74 -6.64
C SER A 37 3.52 -12.96 -6.27
N VAL A 38 3.65 -13.43 -5.03
CA VAL A 38 2.88 -14.56 -4.49
C VAL A 38 2.06 -14.19 -3.28
N HIS A 39 2.34 -13.04 -2.66
CA HIS A 39 1.71 -12.64 -1.40
C HIS A 39 0.78 -11.43 -1.53
N MET A 40 1.02 -10.54 -2.49
CA MET A 40 0.26 -9.30 -2.60
C MET A 40 -0.18 -8.96 -4.03
N GLY A 41 -1.26 -8.20 -4.13
CA GLY A 41 -1.62 -7.42 -5.29
C GLY A 41 -1.62 -5.94 -4.93
N VAL A 42 -0.92 -5.09 -5.72
CA VAL A 42 -0.88 -3.64 -5.47
C VAL A 42 -1.24 -2.89 -6.73
N GLY A 43 -2.05 -1.87 -6.57
CA GLY A 43 -2.47 -1.01 -7.67
C GLY A 43 -2.85 0.39 -7.22
N VAL A 44 -3.07 1.25 -8.18
CA VAL A 44 -3.71 2.55 -7.96
C VAL A 44 -5.09 2.52 -8.58
N CYS A 45 -6.07 2.80 -7.77
CA CYS A 45 -7.47 2.91 -8.14
C CYS A 45 -7.83 4.34 -8.49
N PHE A 46 -8.66 4.51 -9.50
CA PHE A 46 -9.19 5.79 -10.00
C PHE A 46 -10.70 5.70 -10.00
N LEU A 47 -11.37 6.72 -9.48
CA LEU A 47 -12.81 6.82 -9.48
C LEU A 47 -13.21 8.20 -9.99
N ASP A 48 -13.84 8.24 -11.16
CA ASP A 48 -14.25 9.47 -11.81
C ASP A 48 -15.27 10.24 -10.95
N ALA A 49 -15.51 11.50 -11.28
CA ALA A 49 -16.58 12.30 -10.68
C ALA A 49 -17.92 11.54 -10.75
N ASN A 50 -18.65 11.52 -9.64
CA ASN A 50 -19.91 10.77 -9.49
C ASN A 50 -19.80 9.25 -9.76
N GLY A 51 -18.58 8.72 -9.74
CA GLY A 51 -18.30 7.29 -9.90
C GLY A 51 -18.66 6.47 -8.66
N ALA A 52 -18.80 5.17 -8.84
CA ALA A 52 -19.12 4.25 -7.75
C ALA A 52 -18.60 2.84 -8.02
N VAL A 53 -18.28 2.13 -6.95
CA VAL A 53 -18.13 0.68 -6.89
C VAL A 53 -19.20 0.17 -5.92
N GLN A 54 -20.09 -0.73 -6.38
CA GLN A 54 -21.19 -1.29 -5.61
C GLN A 54 -20.68 -2.09 -4.40
N GLN A 55 -21.57 -2.33 -3.45
CA GLN A 55 -21.24 -3.11 -2.26
C GLN A 55 -20.78 -4.53 -2.61
N HIS A 56 -19.64 -4.91 -2.05
CA HIS A 56 -19.02 -6.21 -2.28
C HIS A 56 -18.21 -6.68 -1.07
N VAL A 57 -17.73 -7.91 -1.14
CA VAL A 57 -16.85 -8.54 -0.17
C VAL A 57 -15.68 -9.21 -0.90
N HIS A 58 -14.54 -9.31 -0.25
CA HIS A 58 -13.35 -10.02 -0.74
C HIS A 58 -12.99 -11.23 0.10
N SER A 59 -12.30 -12.19 -0.51
CA SER A 59 -11.63 -13.29 0.19
C SER A 59 -10.19 -12.95 0.63
N PHE A 60 -9.80 -11.69 0.49
CA PHE A 60 -8.52 -11.13 0.96
C PHE A 60 -8.78 -9.88 1.84
N GLU A 61 -7.75 -9.42 2.55
CA GLU A 61 -7.76 -8.08 3.16
C GLU A 61 -7.40 -7.04 2.12
N GLU A 62 -8.05 -5.90 2.18
CA GLU A 62 -7.71 -4.72 1.40
C GLU A 62 -7.28 -3.59 2.35
N SER A 63 -6.12 -3.00 2.10
CA SER A 63 -5.77 -1.71 2.68
C SER A 63 -5.64 -0.66 1.59
N PHE A 64 -5.87 0.59 1.97
CA PHE A 64 -5.81 1.69 1.02
C PHE A 64 -5.26 2.96 1.66
N TYR A 65 -4.71 3.85 0.81
CA TYR A 65 -4.27 5.19 1.17
C TYR A 65 -4.72 6.18 0.10
N VAL A 66 -5.49 7.19 0.50
CA VAL A 66 -6.03 8.19 -0.43
C VAL A 66 -4.93 9.16 -0.85
N LEU A 67 -4.68 9.22 -2.17
CA LEU A 67 -3.63 10.04 -2.78
C LEU A 67 -4.16 11.39 -3.23
N GLU A 68 -5.39 11.42 -3.78
CA GLU A 68 -5.98 12.61 -4.37
C GLU A 68 -7.50 12.56 -4.40
N GLY A 69 -8.13 13.74 -4.35
CA GLY A 69 -9.59 13.86 -4.41
C GLY A 69 -10.27 13.45 -3.12
N THR A 70 -11.58 13.20 -3.20
CA THR A 70 -12.38 12.74 -2.08
C THR A 70 -13.15 11.50 -2.49
N VAL A 71 -13.07 10.46 -1.68
CA VAL A 71 -13.82 9.22 -1.85
C VAL A 71 -14.61 8.91 -0.60
N THR A 72 -15.88 8.56 -0.75
CA THR A 72 -16.71 8.04 0.34
C THR A 72 -16.53 6.52 0.38
N VAL A 73 -16.08 6.00 1.51
CA VAL A 73 -15.92 4.58 1.76
C VAL A 73 -17.02 4.12 2.72
N GLU A 74 -17.75 3.11 2.32
CA GLU A 74 -18.73 2.45 3.17
C GLU A 74 -18.12 1.13 3.67
N ILE A 75 -18.04 0.95 5.00
CA ILE A 75 -17.54 -0.27 5.64
C ILE A 75 -18.57 -0.74 6.66
N ASP A 76 -19.14 -1.94 6.50
CA ASP A 76 -20.10 -2.53 7.42
C ASP A 76 -21.23 -1.56 7.81
N ARG A 77 -21.82 -0.89 6.81
CA ARG A 77 -22.94 0.08 6.98
C ARG A 77 -22.54 1.39 7.68
N LYS A 78 -21.25 1.72 7.73
CA LYS A 78 -20.76 3.03 8.10
C LYS A 78 -20.14 3.70 6.89
N SER A 79 -20.42 4.99 6.71
CA SER A 79 -20.00 5.79 5.57
C SER A 79 -19.13 6.95 6.04
N SER A 80 -17.97 7.11 5.42
CA SER A 80 -17.01 8.18 5.74
C SER A 80 -16.45 8.78 4.46
N ALA A 81 -16.45 10.12 4.37
CA ALA A 81 -15.78 10.84 3.30
C ALA A 81 -14.29 10.99 3.63
N LEU A 82 -13.42 10.54 2.74
CA LEU A 82 -11.98 10.46 2.93
C LEU A 82 -11.26 11.28 1.87
N GLY A 83 -10.28 12.07 2.29
CA GLY A 83 -9.39 12.84 1.43
C GLY A 83 -7.95 12.37 1.50
N PRO A 84 -7.00 13.08 0.83
CA PRO A 84 -5.58 12.73 0.87
C PRO A 84 -5.06 12.60 2.31
N GLY A 85 -4.26 11.56 2.56
CA GLY A 85 -3.75 11.23 3.90
C GLY A 85 -4.66 10.29 4.71
N ASN A 86 -5.91 10.10 4.32
CA ASN A 86 -6.75 9.07 4.93
C ASN A 86 -6.32 7.67 4.43
N PHE A 87 -6.40 6.70 5.33
CA PHE A 87 -6.11 5.31 5.06
C PHE A 87 -7.11 4.38 5.74
N GLY A 88 -7.16 3.13 5.33
CA GLY A 88 -8.06 2.18 5.94
C GLY A 88 -7.68 0.72 5.71
N LEU A 89 -8.38 -0.13 6.47
CA LEU A 89 -8.31 -1.58 6.38
C LEU A 89 -9.72 -2.16 6.24
N ILE A 90 -9.91 -2.96 5.22
CA ILE A 90 -11.10 -3.75 4.96
C ILE A 90 -10.74 -5.22 5.15
N PRO A 91 -11.13 -5.84 6.28
CA PRO A 91 -10.84 -7.25 6.53
C PRO A 91 -11.57 -8.17 5.56
N THR A 92 -11.04 -9.37 5.39
CA THR A 92 -11.67 -10.44 4.61
C THR A 92 -13.15 -10.60 4.94
N GLY A 93 -13.99 -10.66 3.91
CA GLY A 93 -15.43 -10.85 4.03
C GLY A 93 -16.21 -9.63 4.54
N THR A 94 -15.55 -8.50 4.75
CA THR A 94 -16.21 -7.27 5.19
C THR A 94 -16.90 -6.58 4.02
N ARG A 95 -18.20 -6.30 4.15
CA ARG A 95 -18.98 -5.57 3.16
C ARG A 95 -18.51 -4.13 3.06
N HIS A 96 -18.23 -3.67 1.84
CA HIS A 96 -17.78 -2.30 1.59
C HIS A 96 -18.15 -1.81 0.19
N ALA A 97 -18.07 -0.49 -0.01
CA ALA A 97 -18.28 0.18 -1.28
C ALA A 97 -17.44 1.46 -1.34
N PHE A 98 -17.16 1.92 -2.54
CA PHE A 98 -16.50 3.20 -2.79
C PHE A 98 -17.40 4.09 -3.65
N ARG A 99 -17.57 5.35 -3.26
CA ARG A 99 -18.39 6.32 -3.99
C ARG A 99 -17.67 7.65 -4.07
N ASN A 100 -17.75 8.28 -5.21
CA ASN A 100 -17.25 9.64 -5.38
C ASN A 100 -18.44 10.58 -5.61
N HIS A 101 -18.83 11.31 -4.60
CA HIS A 101 -19.92 12.29 -4.67
C HIS A 101 -19.44 13.69 -5.10
N SER A 102 -18.14 13.83 -5.42
CA SER A 102 -17.55 15.11 -5.83
C SER A 102 -17.53 15.26 -7.35
N GLU A 103 -17.29 16.48 -7.81
CA GLU A 103 -17.13 16.80 -9.23
C GLU A 103 -15.70 16.56 -9.74
N ARG A 104 -14.81 16.06 -8.90
CA ARG A 104 -13.40 15.77 -9.23
C ARG A 104 -13.12 14.28 -9.07
N PRO A 105 -12.23 13.72 -9.90
CA PRO A 105 -11.82 12.32 -9.71
C PRO A 105 -11.07 12.16 -8.37
N ALA A 106 -11.13 10.94 -7.84
CA ALA A 106 -10.36 10.51 -6.70
C ALA A 106 -9.43 9.36 -7.10
N ARG A 107 -8.29 9.23 -6.41
CA ARG A 107 -7.39 8.10 -6.56
C ARG A 107 -6.80 7.68 -5.22
N TRP A 108 -6.55 6.38 -5.08
CA TRP A 108 -5.93 5.79 -3.90
C TRP A 108 -5.00 4.64 -4.25
N LEU A 109 -3.97 4.45 -3.47
CA LEU A 109 -3.18 3.21 -3.46
C LEU A 109 -4.04 2.14 -2.81
N GLU A 110 -4.07 0.95 -3.41
CA GLU A 110 -4.74 -0.24 -2.90
C GLU A 110 -3.76 -1.40 -2.80
N MET A 111 -3.78 -2.10 -1.68
CA MET A 111 -3.08 -3.34 -1.48
C MET A 111 -4.06 -4.45 -1.10
N GLN A 112 -3.86 -5.62 -1.68
CA GLN A 112 -4.67 -6.82 -1.50
C GLN A 112 -3.77 -7.97 -1.00
N ALA A 113 -4.09 -8.58 0.13
CA ALA A 113 -3.36 -9.71 0.69
C ALA A 113 -4.28 -10.68 1.46
N PRO A 114 -4.13 -12.03 1.32
CA PRO A 114 -3.26 -12.70 0.37
C PRO A 114 -3.54 -12.29 -1.07
N GLN A 115 -2.57 -12.49 -1.96
CA GLN A 115 -2.72 -12.14 -3.36
C GLN A 115 -4.01 -12.73 -3.96
N PRO A 116 -4.83 -11.93 -4.68
CA PRO A 116 -6.03 -12.41 -5.35
C PRO A 116 -5.76 -13.58 -6.29
N ARG A 117 -6.72 -14.47 -6.44
CA ARG A 117 -6.61 -15.63 -7.33
C ARG A 117 -6.52 -15.20 -8.78
N PRO A 118 -5.78 -15.94 -9.63
CA PRO A 118 -5.79 -15.70 -11.06
C PRO A 118 -7.19 -15.87 -11.65
N ALA A 119 -7.50 -15.11 -12.68
CA ALA A 119 -8.70 -15.34 -13.46
C ALA A 119 -8.79 -16.82 -13.91
N GLY A 120 -9.95 -17.44 -13.76
CA GLY A 120 -10.17 -18.86 -14.06
C GLY A 120 -10.04 -19.82 -12.88
N TYR A 121 -9.47 -19.39 -11.74
CA TYR A 121 -9.38 -20.21 -10.51
C TYR A 121 -10.49 -19.93 -9.48
N GLY A 122 -11.53 -19.24 -9.88
CA GLY A 122 -12.64 -18.86 -9.04
C GLY A 122 -12.69 -17.35 -8.80
N ARG A 123 -13.63 -16.93 -7.97
CA ARG A 123 -13.84 -15.51 -7.63
C ARG A 123 -13.24 -15.21 -6.27
N ASP A 124 -12.69 -14.01 -6.13
CA ASP A 124 -12.24 -13.43 -4.86
C ASP A 124 -13.07 -12.22 -4.45
N THR A 125 -13.82 -11.66 -5.39
CA THR A 125 -14.71 -10.52 -5.20
C THR A 125 -16.15 -10.94 -5.48
N PHE A 126 -17.05 -10.65 -4.54
CA PHE A 126 -18.46 -11.03 -4.60
C PHE A 126 -19.31 -9.79 -4.35
N PHE A 127 -20.04 -9.34 -5.36
CA PHE A 127 -21.00 -8.26 -5.20
C PHE A 127 -22.22 -8.76 -4.45
N VAL A 128 -22.75 -7.90 -3.58
CA VAL A 128 -23.85 -8.22 -2.66
C VAL A 128 -24.93 -7.15 -2.75
N ASP A 129 -26.12 -7.45 -2.22
CA ASP A 129 -27.22 -6.49 -2.22
C ASP A 129 -26.84 -5.21 -1.47
N GLU A 130 -27.22 -4.06 -2.02
CA GLU A 130 -27.01 -2.76 -1.41
C GLU A 130 -27.78 -2.66 -0.08
N VAL A 131 -27.08 -2.24 0.96
CA VAL A 131 -27.65 -1.97 2.27
C VAL A 131 -27.27 -0.55 2.66
N GLY A 132 -28.24 0.24 3.08
CA GLY A 132 -28.00 1.62 3.46
C GLY A 132 -26.95 1.76 4.57
N ALA A 133 -26.06 2.73 4.41
CA ALA A 133 -25.06 3.11 5.39
C ALA A 133 -25.48 4.37 6.15
N THR A 134 -24.96 4.54 7.36
CA THR A 134 -25.08 5.76 8.18
C THR A 134 -23.72 6.40 8.33
N ASP A 135 -23.68 7.72 8.44
CA ASP A 135 -22.43 8.44 8.63
C ASP A 135 -21.64 7.94 9.86
N GLY A 136 -20.34 7.97 9.75
CA GLY A 136 -19.39 7.61 10.78
C GLY A 136 -18.41 6.52 10.39
N ASP A 137 -17.35 6.40 11.17
CA ASP A 137 -16.33 5.37 11.01
C ASP A 137 -16.74 4.10 11.74
N ARG A 138 -16.40 2.96 11.15
CA ARG A 138 -16.32 1.72 11.90
C ARG A 138 -15.02 1.72 12.69
N LYS A 139 -15.15 1.74 14.00
CA LYS A 139 -14.02 1.84 14.94
C LYS A 139 -12.85 0.92 14.54
N GLY A 140 -11.67 1.50 14.38
CA GLY A 140 -10.43 0.80 14.07
C GLY A 140 -10.34 0.31 12.61
N ARG A 141 -11.05 0.95 11.67
CA ARG A 141 -10.98 0.63 10.24
C ARG A 141 -10.46 1.77 9.37
N LEU A 142 -10.55 2.98 9.86
CA LEU A 142 -10.09 4.18 9.18
C LEU A 142 -9.13 4.98 10.05
N GLY A 143 -8.20 5.67 9.42
CA GLY A 143 -7.25 6.56 10.05
C GLY A 143 -6.91 7.73 9.13
N PHE A 144 -6.23 8.71 9.70
CA PHE A 144 -5.76 9.89 8.99
C PHE A 144 -4.29 10.14 9.37
N PHE A 145 -3.46 10.42 8.39
CA PHE A 145 -2.09 10.85 8.60
C PHE A 145 -2.04 12.36 8.72
N ASP A 146 -1.46 12.83 9.82
CA ASP A 146 -1.10 14.20 10.06
C ASP A 146 0.42 14.31 10.24
N GLU A 147 1.03 15.36 9.72
CA GLU A 147 2.48 15.59 9.78
C GLU A 147 3.04 15.53 11.21
N SER A 148 2.25 15.95 12.20
CA SER A 148 2.64 15.89 13.62
C SER A 148 2.80 14.47 14.16
N GLN A 149 2.27 13.48 13.45
CA GLN A 149 2.36 12.06 13.81
C GLN A 149 3.62 11.38 13.28
N LEU A 150 4.37 12.07 12.40
CA LEU A 150 5.62 11.51 11.89
C LEU A 150 6.67 11.56 13.00
N PRO A 151 7.28 10.41 13.36
CA PRO A 151 8.35 10.40 14.35
C PRO A 151 9.53 11.28 13.92
N GLN A 152 10.27 11.81 14.88
CA GLN A 152 11.52 12.50 14.56
C GLN A 152 12.48 11.51 13.87
N PRO A 153 13.16 11.93 12.79
CA PRO A 153 14.10 11.06 12.08
C PRO A 153 15.18 10.50 13.01
N GLY A 154 15.36 9.18 13.00
CA GLY A 154 16.27 8.47 13.90
C GLY A 154 15.71 8.21 15.31
N GLY A 155 14.46 8.56 15.57
CA GLY A 155 13.73 8.17 16.78
C GLY A 155 13.36 6.69 16.81
N ALA A 156 12.69 6.26 17.89
CA ALA A 156 12.20 4.88 17.98
C ALA A 156 11.26 4.54 16.83
N SER A 157 11.51 3.42 16.16
CA SER A 157 10.63 2.92 15.12
C SER A 157 9.29 2.48 15.68
N GLN A 158 8.21 2.75 14.96
CA GLN A 158 6.91 2.15 15.22
C GLN A 158 6.81 0.74 14.61
N MET A 159 7.75 0.35 13.76
CA MET A 159 7.81 -0.99 13.16
C MET A 159 8.49 -1.96 14.14
N GLU A 160 7.79 -3.03 14.49
CA GLU A 160 8.32 -4.07 15.34
C GLU A 160 9.53 -4.77 14.68
N GLY A 161 10.60 -4.94 15.43
CA GLY A 161 11.82 -5.63 14.95
C GLY A 161 12.76 -4.78 14.09
N PHE A 162 12.46 -3.50 13.84
CA PHE A 162 13.31 -2.61 13.06
C PHE A 162 13.62 -1.31 13.80
N ASN A 163 14.90 -1.02 13.94
CA ASN A 163 15.40 0.28 14.45
C ASN A 163 15.92 1.10 13.26
N PRO A 164 15.27 2.21 12.89
CA PRO A 164 15.67 2.99 11.75
C PRO A 164 17.06 3.61 11.98
N THR A 165 17.80 3.73 10.89
CA THR A 165 19.06 4.46 10.90
C THR A 165 18.82 5.96 11.08
N THR A 166 19.87 6.72 11.37
CA THR A 166 19.80 8.18 11.48
C THR A 166 19.16 8.78 10.22
N GLY A 167 18.22 9.69 10.39
CA GLY A 167 17.55 10.38 9.28
C GLY A 167 16.34 9.63 8.67
N VAL A 168 15.95 8.47 9.21
CA VAL A 168 14.76 7.73 8.77
C VAL A 168 13.63 7.86 9.78
N ALA A 169 12.43 8.08 9.30
CA ALA A 169 11.22 8.07 10.11
C ALA A 169 10.18 7.12 9.49
N ILE A 170 9.49 6.35 10.32
CA ILE A 170 8.45 5.39 9.92
C ILE A 170 7.18 5.66 10.69
N LYS A 171 6.06 5.81 9.97
CA LYS A 171 4.72 5.94 10.55
C LYS A 171 3.85 4.78 10.09
N MET A 172 3.56 3.84 11.00
CA MET A 172 2.64 2.74 10.73
C MET A 172 1.20 3.25 10.59
N PHE A 173 0.49 2.78 9.57
CA PHE A 173 -0.91 3.06 9.30
C PHE A 173 -1.76 1.82 9.58
N VAL A 174 -1.44 0.73 8.91
CA VAL A 174 -2.14 -0.55 9.04
C VAL A 174 -1.13 -1.62 9.44
N ASP A 175 -1.37 -2.26 10.57
CA ASP A 175 -0.58 -3.35 11.13
C ASP A 175 -1.47 -4.24 12.02
N ARG A 176 -0.85 -5.12 12.80
CA ARG A 176 -1.56 -5.99 13.78
C ARG A 176 -2.36 -5.19 14.80
N SER A 177 -1.84 -4.03 15.24
CA SER A 177 -2.53 -3.17 16.22
C SER A 177 -3.77 -2.51 15.63
N PHE A 178 -3.76 -2.26 14.30
CA PHE A 178 -4.89 -1.79 13.54
C PHE A 178 -5.88 -2.90 13.15
N GLY A 179 -5.51 -4.16 13.38
CA GLY A 179 -6.32 -5.35 13.16
C GLY A 179 -6.05 -6.09 11.85
N ALA A 180 -4.93 -5.81 11.18
CA ALA A 180 -4.50 -6.55 10.00
C ALA A 180 -3.97 -7.94 10.38
N ILE A 181 -4.21 -8.91 9.50
CA ILE A 181 -3.76 -10.30 9.66
C ILE A 181 -2.73 -10.64 8.58
N HIS A 182 -2.88 -10.07 7.38
CA HIS A 182 -2.10 -10.48 6.20
C HIS A 182 -1.09 -9.46 5.72
N GLN A 183 -1.22 -8.20 6.11
CA GLN A 183 -0.47 -7.10 5.51
C GLN A 183 -0.14 -5.98 6.49
N SER A 184 0.82 -5.13 6.09
CA SER A 184 1.03 -3.82 6.70
C SER A 184 1.09 -2.73 5.64
N LEU A 185 0.72 -1.51 6.04
CA LEU A 185 0.77 -0.29 5.24
C LEU A 185 1.33 0.81 6.11
N PHE A 186 2.30 1.57 5.62
CA PHE A 186 2.95 2.62 6.38
C PHE A 186 3.63 3.67 5.48
N LEU A 187 3.99 4.79 6.07
CA LEU A 187 4.77 5.84 5.43
C LEU A 187 6.19 5.81 5.95
N ILE A 188 7.15 5.90 5.02
CA ILE A 188 8.56 6.12 5.33
C ILE A 188 8.99 7.48 4.81
N GLN A 189 9.83 8.16 5.60
CA GLN A 189 10.54 9.36 5.20
C GLN A 189 12.03 9.18 5.42
N TYR A 190 12.81 9.50 4.40
CA TYR A 190 14.27 9.66 4.51
C TYR A 190 14.64 11.12 4.36
N MET A 191 15.47 11.61 5.26
CA MET A 191 16.15 12.90 5.10
C MET A 191 17.21 12.80 4.00
N PRO A 192 17.62 13.91 3.38
CA PRO A 192 18.73 13.91 2.43
C PRO A 192 19.98 13.18 2.99
N GLY A 193 20.51 12.24 2.23
CA GLY A 193 21.66 11.41 2.61
C GLY A 193 21.37 10.28 3.60
N ALA A 194 20.15 10.17 4.12
CA ALA A 194 19.77 9.03 4.94
C ALA A 194 19.70 7.77 4.08
N LYS A 195 20.11 6.65 4.63
CA LYS A 195 20.18 5.37 3.91
C LYS A 195 19.92 4.18 4.83
N ILE A 196 19.50 3.08 4.22
CA ILE A 196 19.49 1.76 4.81
C ILE A 196 20.47 0.86 4.04
N ASP A 197 21.24 0.06 4.79
CA ASP A 197 22.18 -0.88 4.20
C ASP A 197 21.48 -1.99 3.40
N PRO A 198 22.18 -2.64 2.45
CA PRO A 198 21.63 -3.77 1.72
C PRO A 198 21.15 -4.87 2.68
N HIS A 199 19.90 -5.30 2.47
CA HIS A 199 19.26 -6.31 3.28
C HIS A 199 18.22 -7.08 2.44
N ASP A 200 17.75 -8.18 2.95
CA ASP A 200 16.63 -8.96 2.46
C ASP A 200 15.72 -9.38 3.62
N HIS A 201 14.56 -9.96 3.28
CA HIS A 201 13.60 -10.45 4.26
C HIS A 201 12.68 -11.53 3.65
N THR A 202 11.83 -12.13 4.50
CA THR A 202 10.97 -13.27 4.15
C THR A 202 9.57 -12.87 3.66
N PHE A 203 9.34 -11.61 3.39
CA PHE A 203 8.09 -11.05 2.88
C PHE A 203 8.34 -10.21 1.62
N GLU A 204 7.30 -9.91 0.89
CA GLU A 204 7.32 -8.99 -0.25
C GLU A 204 7.03 -7.56 0.21
N GLU A 205 7.59 -6.59 -0.50
CA GLU A 205 7.33 -5.17 -0.28
C GLU A 205 6.99 -4.46 -1.58
N SER A 206 6.16 -3.43 -1.48
CA SER A 206 6.03 -2.45 -2.54
C SER A 206 6.15 -1.04 -1.99
N TYR A 207 6.68 -0.14 -2.82
CA TYR A 207 7.02 1.23 -2.47
C TYR A 207 6.44 2.17 -3.52
N LEU A 208 5.48 3.02 -3.16
CA LEU A 208 5.01 4.10 -4.00
C LEU A 208 5.65 5.41 -3.54
N ILE A 209 6.56 5.96 -4.35
CA ILE A 209 7.19 7.24 -4.05
C ILE A 209 6.14 8.35 -4.19
N VAL A 210 5.92 9.11 -3.12
CA VAL A 210 4.93 10.21 -3.10
C VAL A 210 5.55 11.60 -3.16
N SER A 211 6.80 11.75 -2.73
CA SER A 211 7.55 13.01 -2.85
C SER A 211 9.06 12.78 -2.76
N GLY A 212 9.85 13.77 -3.21
CA GLY A 212 11.30 13.73 -3.14
C GLY A 212 11.94 12.77 -4.15
N LYS A 213 13.22 12.43 -3.92
CA LYS A 213 14.01 11.53 -4.77
C LYS A 213 14.80 10.52 -3.96
N VAL A 214 14.84 9.28 -4.41
CA VAL A 214 15.56 8.18 -3.77
C VAL A 214 16.38 7.41 -4.79
N ARG A 215 17.58 6.97 -4.40
CA ARG A 215 18.32 5.93 -5.10
C ARG A 215 17.98 4.60 -4.46
N ALA A 216 17.44 3.69 -5.26
CA ALA A 216 17.19 2.31 -4.88
C ALA A 216 18.24 1.41 -5.57
N VAL A 217 18.91 0.55 -4.82
CA VAL A 217 19.70 -0.54 -5.38
C VAL A 217 18.97 -1.84 -5.07
N VAL A 218 18.52 -2.54 -6.12
CA VAL A 218 17.65 -3.73 -6.01
C VAL A 218 18.23 -4.85 -6.86
N ASP A 219 18.57 -6.00 -6.23
CA ASP A 219 19.28 -7.12 -6.89
C ASP A 219 20.50 -6.64 -7.70
N GLY A 220 21.28 -5.69 -7.15
CA GLY A 220 22.47 -5.13 -7.77
C GLY A 220 22.23 -4.11 -8.89
N LYS A 221 20.99 -3.77 -9.22
CA LYS A 221 20.64 -2.72 -10.18
C LYS A 221 20.28 -1.43 -9.46
N SER A 222 20.83 -0.31 -9.94
CA SER A 222 20.56 1.03 -9.38
C SER A 222 19.49 1.77 -10.17
N TYR A 223 18.57 2.40 -9.44
CA TYR A 223 17.49 3.21 -9.97
C TYR A 223 17.42 4.55 -9.23
N GLU A 224 17.21 5.65 -9.95
CA GLU A 224 16.83 6.93 -9.37
C GLU A 224 15.33 7.14 -9.57
N LEU A 225 14.61 7.27 -8.47
CA LEU A 225 13.16 7.24 -8.42
C LEU A 225 12.62 8.53 -7.82
N GLY A 226 11.44 8.94 -8.28
CA GLY A 226 10.73 10.13 -7.84
C GLY A 226 9.24 9.88 -7.66
N ALA A 227 8.50 10.96 -7.39
CA ALA A 227 7.06 10.87 -7.16
C ALA A 227 6.33 10.19 -8.33
N GLY A 228 5.51 9.18 -8.02
CA GLY A 228 4.79 8.37 -8.97
C GLY A 228 5.48 7.06 -9.37
N ASP A 229 6.76 6.86 -9.01
CA ASP A 229 7.44 5.59 -9.25
C ASP A 229 7.03 4.55 -8.22
N VAL A 230 6.93 3.30 -8.68
CA VAL A 230 6.57 2.12 -7.88
C VAL A 230 7.68 1.09 -7.99
N VAL A 231 8.16 0.61 -6.85
CA VAL A 231 9.07 -0.53 -6.76
C VAL A 231 8.34 -1.69 -6.09
N TRP A 232 8.60 -2.90 -6.51
CA TRP A 232 8.24 -4.11 -5.81
C TRP A 232 9.48 -4.99 -5.62
N THR A 233 9.64 -5.55 -4.42
CA THR A 233 10.68 -6.51 -4.06
C THR A 233 10.04 -7.81 -3.59
N GLY A 234 10.38 -8.92 -4.23
CA GLY A 234 9.95 -10.26 -3.85
C GLY A 234 10.74 -10.79 -2.65
N VAL A 235 10.27 -11.89 -2.06
CA VAL A 235 10.95 -12.57 -0.95
C VAL A 235 12.42 -12.82 -1.27
N GLY A 236 13.31 -12.45 -0.35
CA GLY A 236 14.76 -12.62 -0.47
C GLY A 236 15.43 -11.70 -1.52
N CYS A 237 14.72 -10.71 -2.03
CA CYS A 237 15.28 -9.70 -2.92
C CYS A 237 16.19 -8.76 -2.11
N ILE A 238 17.47 -8.65 -2.49
CA ILE A 238 18.43 -7.77 -1.83
C ILE A 238 18.17 -6.34 -2.27
N HIS A 239 17.95 -5.44 -1.32
CA HIS A 239 17.70 -4.04 -1.65
C HIS A 239 18.23 -3.07 -0.60
N SER A 240 18.43 -1.83 -1.03
CA SER A 240 18.82 -0.69 -0.19
C SER A 240 18.29 0.60 -0.79
N PHE A 241 18.11 1.62 0.05
CA PHE A 241 17.62 2.93 -0.35
C PHE A 241 18.47 4.05 0.23
N GLU A 242 18.63 5.14 -0.53
CA GLU A 242 19.35 6.36 -0.14
C GLU A 242 18.58 7.59 -0.62
N GLY A 243 18.24 8.51 0.27
CA GLY A 243 17.66 9.81 -0.08
C GLY A 243 18.67 10.68 -0.80
N ILE A 244 18.41 11.05 -2.09
CA ILE A 244 19.41 11.73 -2.94
C ILE A 244 19.04 13.17 -3.31
N GLY A 245 17.87 13.65 -2.91
CA GLY A 245 17.46 15.03 -3.19
C GLY A 245 17.95 16.01 -2.13
N GLU A 246 17.57 17.28 -2.28
CA GLU A 246 17.75 18.32 -1.25
C GLU A 246 16.61 18.30 -0.22
N GLU A 247 15.45 17.76 -0.62
CA GLU A 247 14.26 17.61 0.19
C GLU A 247 14.09 16.15 0.67
N PRO A 248 13.40 15.93 1.80
CA PRO A 248 13.08 14.58 2.25
C PRO A 248 12.30 13.81 1.18
N VAL A 249 12.67 12.55 0.98
CA VAL A 249 11.89 11.63 0.17
C VAL A 249 10.90 10.88 1.04
N ARG A 250 9.69 10.67 0.51
CA ARG A 250 8.61 9.89 1.16
C ARG A 250 8.04 8.86 0.21
N TRP A 251 7.66 7.72 0.76
CA TRP A 251 6.88 6.73 0.06
C TRP A 251 5.89 6.03 0.97
N ILE A 252 4.83 5.52 0.37
CA ILE A 252 3.92 4.58 1.03
C ILE A 252 4.44 3.18 0.74
N GLU A 253 4.66 2.44 1.81
CA GLU A 253 5.16 1.08 1.74
C GLU A 253 4.10 0.08 2.19
N THR A 254 4.09 -1.08 1.53
CA THR A 254 3.23 -2.20 1.88
C THR A 254 4.06 -3.47 2.02
N GLN A 255 3.69 -4.33 2.96
CA GLN A 255 4.36 -5.61 3.20
C GLN A 255 3.34 -6.75 3.30
N ALA A 256 3.64 -7.89 2.67
CA ALA A 256 2.89 -9.14 2.83
C ALA A 256 3.80 -10.38 2.63
N PRO A 257 3.56 -11.47 3.40
CA PRO A 257 2.65 -11.54 4.54
C PRO A 257 3.13 -10.65 5.68
N LEU A 258 2.27 -10.40 6.68
CA LEU A 258 2.67 -9.65 7.88
C LEU A 258 3.98 -10.20 8.44
N PRO A 259 5.01 -9.35 8.62
CA PRO A 259 6.29 -9.79 9.14
C PRO A 259 6.17 -10.50 10.49
N PRO A 260 6.95 -11.55 10.75
CA PRO A 260 7.06 -12.11 12.09
C PRO A 260 7.65 -11.07 13.05
N ALA A 261 7.36 -11.20 14.34
CA ALA A 261 7.70 -10.21 15.36
C ALA A 261 9.21 -10.08 15.66
N LYS A 262 10.07 -10.97 15.15
CA LYS A 262 11.51 -10.99 15.43
C LYS A 262 12.31 -11.44 14.22
N GLU A 263 13.54 -10.90 14.09
CA GLU A 263 14.60 -11.37 13.17
C GLU A 263 14.14 -11.43 11.69
N VAL A 264 13.42 -10.41 11.26
CA VAL A 264 12.84 -10.37 9.90
C VAL A 264 13.81 -9.82 8.86
N PHE A 265 14.71 -8.93 9.26
CA PHE A 265 15.68 -8.29 8.37
C PHE A 265 17.04 -8.98 8.46
N ARG A 266 17.62 -9.31 7.30
CA ARG A 266 18.96 -9.86 7.20
C ARG A 266 19.85 -8.88 6.46
N PHE A 267 20.76 -8.26 7.17
CA PHE A 267 21.71 -7.32 6.56
C PHE A 267 22.91 -8.06 5.98
N GLU A 268 23.37 -7.66 4.80
CA GLU A 268 24.49 -8.28 4.09
C GLU A 268 25.75 -8.38 4.96
N ARG A 269 26.05 -7.38 5.78
CA ARG A 269 27.17 -7.39 6.74
C ARG A 269 27.13 -8.55 7.73
N ASP A 270 25.95 -9.10 8.00
CA ASP A 270 25.71 -10.15 9.00
C ASP A 270 25.58 -11.55 8.38
N TRP A 271 25.53 -11.65 7.04
CA TRP A 271 25.30 -12.92 6.36
C TRP A 271 26.33 -14.01 6.65
N ALA A 272 27.58 -13.63 7.01
CA ALA A 272 28.60 -14.60 7.40
C ALA A 272 28.21 -15.41 8.66
N GLN A 273 27.31 -14.87 9.50
CA GLN A 273 26.82 -15.55 10.71
C GLN A 273 25.81 -16.66 10.39
N PHE A 274 25.22 -16.65 9.19
CA PHE A 274 24.21 -17.61 8.76
C PHE A 274 24.75 -18.73 7.86
N ARG A 275 26.08 -18.83 7.73
CA ARG A 275 26.74 -19.87 6.93
C ARG A 275 27.21 -21.05 7.76
#